data_99a5f5b8d8a2f396292871e025f12219
#
_entry.id   99a5f5b8d8a2f396292871e025f12219
#
_cell.length_a   1.000
_cell.length_b   1.000
_cell.length_c   1.000
_cell.angle_alpha   90.00
_cell.angle_beta   90.00
_cell.angle_gamma   90.00
#
_symmetry.space_group_name_H-M   'P 1'
#
loop_
_entity.id
_entity.type
_entity.pdbx_description
1 polymer ?
#
loop_
_entity_poly.entity_id
_entity_poly.type
_entity_poly.pdbx_seq_one_letter_code
_entity_poly.pdbx_strand_id
1 'polypeptide(L)'
;MSQIADPGQIDHAARLLRAGRLVAFPTETVYGLGANALDAEAVARIYAVKRRPATSPLIVHVASIEMAQSLVANWTKIADRLAHRFWPGPLTLVLPKSHVGVDAFVRPAEQSSAALSPWTIPAIVTAALPTVGLRMPAHPVALALIRAAGVPIAAPSANRFTELSPTTAGHVRRSLDGDVDYILDGGPCQVGIESTVLSLSGSPPVLLRPGGIPRTEIESLIGPIATAADPATGPHPAPGLHPRHYSPRTTLYLASNGKLPDQGEGIYLQHQHPPSRADITIRQMPLLAAGYAAALYEVLHHVDAGNYSWIAVDLPPNTPDWEAVHDRLRRGASNP
;
A
#
# COMPACT_ATOMS: atom_id res chain seq x y z
N MET A 1 21.63 2.50 -9.99
CA MET A 1 22.00 1.76 -8.76
C MET A 1 21.23 2.41 -7.62
N SER A 2 20.28 1.71 -6.98
CA SER A 2 19.58 2.21 -5.80
C SER A 2 20.62 2.43 -4.70
N GLN A 3 20.71 3.65 -4.18
CA GLN A 3 21.55 3.96 -3.05
C GLN A 3 21.00 3.16 -1.85
N ILE A 4 21.72 2.12 -1.45
CA ILE A 4 21.38 1.37 -0.23
C ILE A 4 21.64 2.35 0.92
N ALA A 5 20.63 2.59 1.76
CA ALA A 5 20.82 3.43 2.94
C ALA A 5 22.00 2.88 3.76
N ASP A 6 22.80 3.76 4.31
CA ASP A 6 23.93 3.41 5.16
C ASP A 6 23.46 2.53 6.34
N PRO A 7 24.18 1.44 6.68
CA PRO A 7 23.87 0.59 7.83
C PRO A 7 23.59 1.37 9.13
N GLY A 8 24.35 2.44 9.39
CA GLY A 8 24.12 3.30 10.56
C GLY A 8 22.78 4.02 10.56
N GLN A 9 22.25 4.38 9.39
CA GLN A 9 20.91 4.97 9.24
C GLN A 9 19.82 3.94 9.50
N ILE A 10 20.00 2.69 9.05
CA ILE A 10 19.07 1.57 9.30
C ILE A 10 19.01 1.26 10.80
N ASP A 11 20.15 1.17 11.47
CA ASP A 11 20.22 0.91 12.91
C ASP A 11 19.59 2.05 13.72
N HIS A 12 19.79 3.30 13.30
CA HIS A 12 19.13 4.44 13.92
C HIS A 12 17.60 4.36 13.78
N ALA A 13 17.10 4.12 12.57
CA ALA A 13 15.69 3.97 12.29
C ALA A 13 15.06 2.80 13.09
N ALA A 14 15.78 1.67 13.20
CA ALA A 14 15.37 0.51 13.99
C ALA A 14 15.25 0.82 15.49
N ARG A 15 16.21 1.59 16.05
CA ARG A 15 16.10 2.05 17.45
C ARG A 15 14.88 2.95 17.67
N LEU A 16 14.60 3.85 16.74
CA LEU A 16 13.42 4.72 16.80
C LEU A 16 12.13 3.90 16.80
N LEU A 17 11.99 2.92 15.90
CA LEU A 17 10.80 2.05 15.86
C LEU A 17 10.61 1.28 17.17
N ARG A 18 11.68 0.73 17.76
CA ARG A 18 11.60 0.06 19.07
C ARG A 18 11.24 1.00 20.20
N ALA A 19 11.57 2.29 20.07
CA ALA A 19 11.20 3.33 21.04
C ALA A 19 9.80 3.94 20.82
N GLY A 20 8.94 3.31 19.99
CA GLY A 20 7.59 3.80 19.71
C GLY A 20 7.54 5.03 18.80
N ARG A 21 8.64 5.33 18.08
CA ARG A 21 8.73 6.45 17.15
C ARG A 21 8.30 6.06 15.75
N LEU A 22 7.95 7.07 14.92
CA LEU A 22 7.51 6.88 13.55
C LEU A 22 8.68 7.04 12.57
N VAL A 23 8.85 6.08 11.68
CA VAL A 23 9.85 6.11 10.63
C VAL A 23 9.19 5.96 9.26
N ALA A 24 9.40 6.92 8.37
CA ALA A 24 9.07 6.73 6.96
C ALA A 24 10.22 5.97 6.27
N PHE A 25 9.89 4.94 5.49
CA PHE A 25 10.87 4.08 4.85
C PHE A 25 10.41 3.64 3.44
N PRO A 26 11.36 3.40 2.52
CA PRO A 26 11.05 2.98 1.16
C PRO A 26 10.58 1.52 1.12
N THR A 27 9.61 1.24 0.25
CA THR A 27 9.34 -0.11 -0.26
C THR A 27 9.46 -0.10 -1.77
N GLU A 28 9.34 -1.26 -2.42
CA GLU A 28 9.29 -1.33 -3.89
C GLU A 28 8.03 -0.69 -4.45
N THR A 29 6.96 -0.58 -3.65
CA THR A 29 5.66 -0.01 -4.05
C THR A 29 5.60 1.50 -3.82
N VAL A 30 5.52 1.93 -2.56
CA VAL A 30 5.47 3.32 -2.12
C VAL A 30 6.19 3.44 -0.77
N TYR A 31 6.56 4.65 -0.35
CA TYR A 31 7.07 4.85 1.01
C TYR A 31 5.99 4.56 2.05
N GLY A 32 6.36 3.81 3.08
CA GLY A 32 5.51 3.48 4.22
C GLY A 32 5.82 4.36 5.44
N LEU A 33 4.79 4.77 6.19
CA LEU A 33 4.93 5.38 7.52
C LEU A 33 4.84 4.28 8.57
N GLY A 34 5.99 3.88 9.11
CA GLY A 34 6.15 2.72 9.98
C GLY A 34 6.07 3.03 11.46
N ALA A 35 5.45 2.12 12.18
CA ALA A 35 5.53 1.99 13.64
C ALA A 35 5.69 0.53 14.02
N ASN A 36 6.19 0.25 15.23
CA ASN A 36 6.17 -1.09 15.81
C ASN A 36 4.72 -1.62 15.85
N ALA A 37 4.44 -2.68 15.11
CA ALA A 37 3.08 -3.23 14.99
C ALA A 37 2.53 -3.84 16.29
N LEU A 38 3.39 -4.07 17.28
CA LEU A 38 3.04 -4.63 18.59
C LEU A 38 2.75 -3.55 19.63
N ASP A 39 3.01 -2.28 19.30
CA ASP A 39 2.84 -1.12 20.17
C ASP A 39 1.62 -0.31 19.74
N ALA A 40 0.53 -0.42 20.50
CA ALA A 40 -0.72 0.27 20.20
C ALA A 40 -0.60 1.81 20.21
N GLU A 41 0.26 2.37 21.09
CA GLU A 41 0.46 3.82 21.19
C GLU A 41 1.25 4.34 19.97
N ALA A 42 2.31 3.62 19.57
CA ALA A 42 3.05 3.95 18.37
C ALA A 42 2.16 3.88 17.11
N VAL A 43 1.29 2.86 17.00
CA VAL A 43 0.33 2.74 15.91
C VAL A 43 -0.73 3.85 15.94
N ALA A 44 -1.21 4.27 17.13
CA ALA A 44 -2.15 5.39 17.26
C ALA A 44 -1.56 6.70 16.70
N ARG A 45 -0.25 6.91 16.85
CA ARG A 45 0.45 8.07 16.24
C ARG A 45 0.38 8.06 14.70
N ILE A 46 0.42 6.88 14.05
CA ILE A 46 0.22 6.79 12.58
C ILE A 46 -1.13 7.40 12.19
N TYR A 47 -2.21 7.01 12.88
CA TYR A 47 -3.55 7.53 12.58
C TYR A 47 -3.64 9.04 12.80
N ALA A 48 -3.06 9.54 13.88
CA ALA A 48 -3.03 10.97 14.22
C ALA A 48 -2.27 11.78 13.14
N VAL A 49 -1.04 11.38 12.80
CA VAL A 49 -0.18 12.03 11.80
C VAL A 49 -0.85 12.04 10.43
N LYS A 50 -1.42 10.92 10.01
CA LYS A 50 -2.09 10.82 8.71
C LYS A 50 -3.48 11.45 8.68
N ARG A 51 -4.09 11.79 9.81
CA ARG A 51 -5.52 12.13 9.93
C ARG A 51 -6.41 11.04 9.32
N ARG A 52 -6.02 9.77 9.56
CA ARG A 52 -6.65 8.59 8.99
C ARG A 52 -7.78 8.09 9.90
N PRO A 53 -8.94 7.67 9.36
CA PRO A 53 -9.98 7.03 10.17
C PRO A 53 -9.48 5.73 10.81
N ALA A 54 -9.76 5.54 12.10
CA ALA A 54 -9.38 4.31 12.83
C ALA A 54 -10.09 3.03 12.32
N THR A 55 -11.12 3.18 11.47
CA THR A 55 -11.84 2.10 10.81
C THR A 55 -11.08 1.50 9.61
N SER A 56 -9.93 2.06 9.26
CA SER A 56 -9.11 1.61 8.13
C SER A 56 -7.91 0.81 8.63
N PRO A 57 -7.84 -0.53 8.46
CA PRO A 57 -6.74 -1.34 8.97
C PRO A 57 -5.39 -0.98 8.31
N LEU A 58 -4.30 -1.41 8.94
CA LEU A 58 -2.94 -1.24 8.44
C LEU A 58 -2.37 -2.57 7.95
N ILE A 59 -1.44 -2.50 6.99
CA ILE A 59 -0.65 -3.65 6.56
C ILE A 59 0.54 -3.78 7.49
N VAL A 60 0.79 -5.00 7.96
CA VAL A 60 1.95 -5.35 8.79
C VAL A 60 3.03 -5.93 7.89
N HIS A 61 4.20 -5.30 7.91
CA HIS A 61 5.36 -5.70 7.13
C HIS A 61 6.26 -6.62 7.97
N VAL A 62 6.71 -7.70 7.34
CA VAL A 62 7.51 -8.77 7.95
C VAL A 62 8.81 -8.98 7.17
N ALA A 63 9.82 -9.57 7.80
CA ALA A 63 11.12 -9.85 7.18
C ALA A 63 11.30 -11.31 6.75
N SER A 64 10.37 -12.19 7.14
CA SER A 64 10.39 -13.61 6.76
C SER A 64 8.98 -14.21 6.80
N ILE A 65 8.84 -15.42 6.21
CA ILE A 65 7.59 -16.19 6.24
C ILE A 65 7.31 -16.66 7.68
N GLU A 66 8.32 -17.05 8.44
CA GLU A 66 8.18 -17.49 9.83
C GLU A 66 7.64 -16.35 10.72
N MET A 67 8.13 -15.12 10.51
CA MET A 67 7.58 -13.94 11.18
C MET A 67 6.09 -13.75 10.82
N ALA A 68 5.70 -13.93 9.57
CA ALA A 68 4.31 -13.85 9.15
C ALA A 68 3.44 -14.95 9.79
N GLN A 69 3.94 -16.19 9.79
CA GLN A 69 3.26 -17.35 10.40
C GLN A 69 2.96 -17.15 11.88
N SER A 70 3.88 -16.50 12.61
CA SER A 70 3.70 -16.22 14.04
C SER A 70 2.58 -15.23 14.37
N LEU A 71 2.10 -14.47 13.37
CA LEU A 71 1.08 -13.42 13.55
C LEU A 71 -0.35 -13.89 13.19
N VAL A 72 -0.50 -15.09 12.66
CA VAL A 72 -1.78 -15.63 12.17
C VAL A 72 -2.19 -16.91 12.89
N ALA A 73 -3.50 -17.14 12.97
CA ALA A 73 -4.04 -18.34 13.62
C ALA A 73 -3.80 -19.61 12.79
N ASN A 74 -3.74 -19.47 11.47
CA ASN A 74 -3.54 -20.59 10.57
C ASN A 74 -2.82 -20.13 9.29
N TRP A 75 -1.72 -20.81 8.94
CA TRP A 75 -0.98 -20.61 7.70
C TRP A 75 -1.37 -21.71 6.71
N THR A 76 -2.26 -21.39 5.78
CA THR A 76 -2.80 -22.35 4.82
C THR A 76 -1.80 -22.70 3.72
N LYS A 77 -1.99 -23.88 3.06
CA LYS A 77 -1.18 -24.25 1.88
C LYS A 77 -1.27 -23.22 0.73
N ILE A 78 -2.41 -22.52 0.61
CA ILE A 78 -2.58 -21.45 -0.39
C ILE A 78 -1.72 -20.24 0.01
N ALA A 79 -1.75 -19.82 1.27
CA ALA A 79 -0.90 -18.74 1.77
C ALA A 79 0.58 -19.05 1.55
N ASP A 80 0.99 -20.29 1.83
CA ASP A 80 2.35 -20.76 1.65
C ASP A 80 2.81 -20.70 0.18
N ARG A 81 2.01 -21.21 -0.74
CA ARG A 81 2.30 -21.15 -2.19
C ARG A 81 2.41 -19.71 -2.70
N LEU A 82 1.50 -18.83 -2.27
CA LEU A 82 1.50 -17.41 -2.67
C LEU A 82 2.71 -16.67 -2.09
N ALA A 83 3.05 -16.91 -0.83
CA ALA A 83 4.21 -16.31 -0.18
C ALA A 83 5.51 -16.74 -0.87
N HIS A 84 5.73 -18.03 -1.12
CA HIS A 84 6.93 -18.50 -1.81
C HIS A 84 7.05 -18.00 -3.25
N ARG A 85 5.94 -17.72 -3.93
CA ARG A 85 5.97 -17.22 -5.32
C ARG A 85 6.16 -15.71 -5.40
N PHE A 86 5.56 -14.93 -4.49
CA PHE A 86 5.45 -13.50 -4.63
C PHE A 86 6.11 -12.69 -3.50
N TRP A 87 6.69 -13.33 -2.48
CA TRP A 87 7.46 -12.69 -1.43
C TRP A 87 8.95 -13.04 -1.54
N PRO A 88 9.82 -12.06 -1.32
CA PRO A 88 9.56 -10.62 -1.09
C PRO A 88 8.92 -9.96 -2.31
N GLY A 89 7.86 -9.13 -2.10
CA GLY A 89 7.18 -8.50 -3.23
C GLY A 89 5.88 -7.78 -2.90
N PRO A 90 5.21 -7.26 -3.96
CA PRO A 90 4.06 -6.39 -3.81
C PRO A 90 2.72 -7.15 -3.65
N LEU A 91 2.71 -8.24 -2.87
CA LEU A 91 1.50 -8.98 -2.50
C LEU A 91 1.25 -8.87 -1.00
N THR A 92 0.04 -8.48 -0.61
CA THR A 92 -0.46 -8.50 0.76
C THR A 92 -1.48 -9.63 0.91
N LEU A 93 -1.27 -10.51 1.87
CA LEU A 93 -2.20 -11.59 2.23
C LEU A 93 -2.97 -11.20 3.49
N VAL A 94 -4.31 -11.21 3.41
CA VAL A 94 -5.19 -10.97 4.56
C VAL A 94 -5.63 -12.33 5.10
N LEU A 95 -5.26 -12.59 6.36
CA LEU A 95 -5.43 -13.88 7.04
C LEU A 95 -6.08 -13.69 8.42
N PRO A 96 -6.77 -14.69 8.97
CA PRO A 96 -7.23 -14.67 10.35
C PRO A 96 -6.05 -14.46 11.30
N LYS A 97 -6.09 -13.40 12.13
CA LYS A 97 -5.04 -13.12 13.11
C LYS A 97 -5.03 -14.13 14.24
N SER A 98 -3.87 -14.38 14.83
CA SER A 98 -3.75 -15.19 16.03
C SER A 98 -4.49 -14.51 17.20
N HIS A 99 -5.31 -15.27 17.90
CA HIS A 99 -5.97 -14.84 19.12
C HIS A 99 -5.15 -15.30 20.32
N VAL A 100 -4.36 -14.40 20.89
CA VAL A 100 -3.80 -14.58 22.23
C VAL A 100 -4.41 -13.48 23.10
N GLY A 101 -5.47 -13.85 23.83
CA GLY A 101 -6.10 -12.93 24.79
C GLY A 101 -7.56 -13.26 25.04
N VAL A 102 -7.89 -13.61 26.28
CA VAL A 102 -9.18 -13.81 26.98
C VAL A 102 -9.96 -15.10 26.74
N ASP A 103 -9.81 -15.85 25.63
CA ASP A 103 -10.54 -17.13 25.45
C ASP A 103 -9.72 -18.38 25.78
N ALA A 104 -8.62 -18.26 26.53
CA ALA A 104 -7.81 -19.40 26.98
C ALA A 104 -8.54 -20.32 27.98
N PHE A 105 -9.78 -20.00 28.36
CA PHE A 105 -10.55 -20.78 29.33
C PHE A 105 -11.57 -21.77 28.73
N VAL A 106 -11.72 -21.81 27.41
CA VAL A 106 -12.70 -22.70 26.78
C VAL A 106 -12.09 -23.39 25.54
N ARG A 107 -11.14 -24.32 25.75
CA ARG A 107 -10.87 -25.40 24.78
C ARG A 107 -10.37 -26.65 25.48
N PRO A 108 -10.88 -27.86 25.11
CA PRO A 108 -10.37 -29.13 25.62
C PRO A 108 -8.93 -29.38 25.14
N ALA A 109 -8.16 -30.06 25.97
CA ALA A 109 -6.74 -30.36 25.82
C ALA A 109 -6.47 -31.35 24.68
N GLU A 110 -6.65 -31.00 23.44
CA GLU A 110 -6.20 -31.77 22.28
C GLU A 110 -5.85 -30.84 21.11
N GLN A 111 -4.77 -30.09 21.24
CA GLN A 111 -4.04 -29.62 20.07
C GLN A 111 -2.58 -29.34 20.45
N SER A 112 -1.72 -30.17 19.87
CA SER A 112 -0.30 -30.04 19.52
C SER A 112 0.40 -28.76 20.01
N SER A 113 1.56 -28.91 20.61
CA SER A 113 2.54 -27.93 21.08
C SER A 113 2.98 -26.89 20.00
N ALA A 114 2.07 -26.08 19.50
CA ALA A 114 2.41 -24.84 18.84
C ALA A 114 2.80 -23.85 19.96
N ALA A 115 4.10 -23.53 20.06
CA ALA A 115 4.59 -22.49 20.96
C ALA A 115 3.72 -21.25 20.77
N LEU A 116 3.10 -20.77 21.86
CA LEU A 116 2.33 -19.53 21.86
C LEU A 116 3.19 -18.43 21.26
N SER A 117 2.74 -17.83 20.15
CA SER A 117 3.47 -16.71 19.54
C SER A 117 3.63 -15.63 20.59
N PRO A 118 4.85 -15.11 20.81
CA PRO A 118 5.07 -14.01 21.75
C PRO A 118 4.45 -12.70 21.25
N TRP A 119 3.93 -12.67 20.02
CA TRP A 119 3.48 -11.46 19.33
C TRP A 119 1.96 -11.42 19.16
N THR A 120 1.35 -10.43 19.76
CA THR A 120 -0.09 -10.13 19.61
C THR A 120 -0.26 -8.81 18.88
N ILE A 121 -0.99 -8.83 17.75
CA ILE A 121 -1.30 -7.61 17.00
C ILE A 121 -2.45 -6.87 17.70
N PRO A 122 -2.24 -5.61 18.18
CA PRO A 122 -3.27 -4.81 18.80
C PRO A 122 -4.47 -4.56 17.87
N ALA A 123 -5.67 -4.43 18.46
CA ALA A 123 -6.90 -4.20 17.70
C ALA A 123 -6.85 -2.95 16.79
N ILE A 124 -6.13 -1.92 17.20
CA ILE A 124 -5.96 -0.69 16.42
C ILE A 124 -5.28 -0.94 15.06
N VAL A 125 -4.36 -1.89 14.94
CA VAL A 125 -3.69 -2.25 13.68
C VAL A 125 -4.69 -2.82 12.68
N THR A 126 -5.61 -3.64 13.16
CA THR A 126 -6.60 -4.36 12.34
C THR A 126 -7.95 -3.65 12.26
N ALA A 127 -8.08 -2.43 12.79
CA ALA A 127 -9.37 -1.74 12.95
C ALA A 127 -10.43 -2.64 13.63
N ALA A 128 -10.01 -3.40 14.64
CA ALA A 128 -10.76 -4.42 15.37
C ALA A 128 -11.26 -5.60 14.51
N LEU A 129 -10.84 -5.72 13.26
CA LEU A 129 -11.17 -6.88 12.41
C LEU A 129 -10.48 -8.15 12.92
N PRO A 130 -11.08 -9.34 12.69
CA PRO A 130 -10.50 -10.63 13.07
C PRO A 130 -9.35 -11.05 12.17
N THR A 131 -9.00 -10.25 11.17
CA THR A 131 -7.98 -10.53 10.16
C THR A 131 -6.83 -9.51 10.22
N VAL A 132 -5.66 -9.91 9.74
CA VAL A 132 -4.49 -9.04 9.59
C VAL A 132 -3.94 -9.15 8.16
N GLY A 133 -3.58 -8.02 7.56
CA GLY A 133 -2.89 -7.95 6.27
C GLY A 133 -1.38 -8.02 6.48
N LEU A 134 -0.72 -9.03 5.91
CA LEU A 134 0.72 -9.28 6.02
C LEU A 134 1.40 -9.12 4.66
N ARG A 135 2.61 -8.54 4.67
CA ARG A 135 3.44 -8.41 3.47
C ARG A 135 4.92 -8.48 3.79
N MET A 136 5.70 -9.18 2.97
CA MET A 136 7.16 -9.12 2.97
C MET A 136 7.62 -8.26 1.79
N PRO A 137 8.05 -6.99 2.02
CA PRO A 137 8.43 -6.08 0.95
C PRO A 137 9.72 -6.50 0.25
N ALA A 138 9.88 -6.21 -1.05
CA ALA A 138 11.09 -6.57 -1.81
C ALA A 138 12.23 -5.55 -1.66
N HIS A 139 11.97 -4.36 -1.14
CA HIS A 139 12.97 -3.33 -1.04
C HIS A 139 14.05 -3.68 0.01
N PRO A 140 15.36 -3.68 -0.35
CA PRO A 140 16.43 -4.14 0.55
C PRO A 140 16.51 -3.32 1.84
N VAL A 141 16.28 -2.00 1.79
CA VAL A 141 16.26 -1.12 2.97
C VAL A 141 15.10 -1.49 3.90
N ALA A 142 13.91 -1.78 3.36
CA ALA A 142 12.76 -2.20 4.17
C ALA A 142 13.04 -3.51 4.91
N LEU A 143 13.56 -4.53 4.20
CA LEU A 143 13.89 -5.82 4.80
C LEU A 143 14.99 -5.68 5.87
N ALA A 144 16.03 -4.89 5.60
CA ALA A 144 17.09 -4.62 6.57
C ALA A 144 16.55 -3.90 7.81
N LEU A 145 15.67 -2.91 7.63
CA LEU A 145 15.05 -2.18 8.73
C LEU A 145 14.18 -3.11 9.62
N ILE A 146 13.33 -3.96 9.01
CA ILE A 146 12.47 -4.88 9.77
C ILE A 146 13.33 -5.88 10.54
N ARG A 147 14.40 -6.43 9.91
CA ARG A 147 15.35 -7.33 10.58
C ARG A 147 16.07 -6.65 11.75
N ALA A 148 16.59 -5.44 11.54
CA ALA A 148 17.29 -4.66 12.56
C ALA A 148 16.35 -4.24 13.72
N ALA A 149 15.08 -3.94 13.42
CA ALA A 149 14.07 -3.65 14.43
C ALA A 149 13.69 -4.88 15.26
N GLY A 150 13.74 -6.08 14.67
CA GLY A 150 13.40 -7.34 15.33
C GLY A 150 11.91 -7.49 15.66
N VAL A 151 11.06 -6.61 15.10
CA VAL A 151 9.60 -6.58 15.30
C VAL A 151 8.89 -6.35 13.96
N PRO A 152 7.64 -6.84 13.78
CA PRO A 152 6.84 -6.49 12.61
C PRO A 152 6.51 -5.00 12.60
N ILE A 153 6.39 -4.40 11.41
CA ILE A 153 6.16 -2.96 11.25
C ILE A 153 4.79 -2.72 10.61
N ALA A 154 3.89 -2.06 11.32
CA ALA A 154 2.63 -1.58 10.74
C ALA A 154 2.93 -0.32 9.91
N ALA A 155 2.60 -0.34 8.61
CA ALA A 155 2.87 0.81 7.76
C ALA A 155 1.82 0.99 6.65
N PRO A 156 1.00 2.05 6.69
CA PRO A 156 0.33 2.61 5.53
C PRO A 156 1.31 3.44 4.69
N SER A 157 0.89 3.96 3.53
CA SER A 157 1.68 4.93 2.76
C SER A 157 2.04 6.19 3.58
N ALA A 158 3.22 6.77 3.34
CA ALA A 158 3.75 7.89 4.14
C ALA A 158 3.29 9.26 3.63
N ASN A 159 1.96 9.47 3.52
CA ASN A 159 1.28 10.71 3.12
C ASN A 159 0.08 10.98 4.03
N ARG A 160 -0.47 12.20 4.01
CA ARG A 160 -1.77 12.50 4.61
C ARG A 160 -2.86 11.64 3.96
N PHE A 161 -3.92 11.37 4.72
CA PHE A 161 -5.04 10.58 4.21
C PHE A 161 -5.67 11.26 2.98
N THR A 162 -6.01 10.48 1.97
CA THR A 162 -6.53 10.85 0.64
C THR A 162 -5.54 11.47 -0.35
N GLU A 163 -4.39 11.99 0.08
CA GLU A 163 -3.37 12.53 -0.83
C GLU A 163 -2.69 11.45 -1.68
N LEU A 164 -1.89 11.87 -2.66
CA LEU A 164 -1.06 11.00 -3.50
C LEU A 164 -0.07 10.22 -2.66
N SER A 165 0.09 8.93 -2.93
CA SER A 165 1.09 8.10 -2.26
C SER A 165 2.51 8.54 -2.64
N PRO A 166 3.45 8.56 -1.67
CA PRO A 166 4.82 8.99 -1.91
C PRO A 166 5.66 7.88 -2.51
N THR A 167 6.37 8.17 -3.60
CA THR A 167 7.31 7.26 -4.27
C THR A 167 8.77 7.67 -4.06
N THR A 168 9.03 8.79 -3.38
CA THR A 168 10.35 9.27 -2.99
C THR A 168 10.34 9.86 -1.58
N ALA A 169 11.49 9.96 -0.93
CA ALA A 169 11.64 10.66 0.35
C ALA A 169 11.24 12.15 0.25
N GLY A 170 11.44 12.77 -0.92
CA GLY A 170 10.98 14.13 -1.20
C GLY A 170 9.47 14.29 -1.13
N HIS A 171 8.72 13.29 -1.61
CA HIS A 171 7.24 13.27 -1.49
C HIS A 171 6.81 13.17 -0.03
N VAL A 172 7.48 12.31 0.76
CA VAL A 172 7.21 12.20 2.20
C VAL A 172 7.43 13.53 2.91
N ARG A 173 8.57 14.19 2.67
CA ARG A 173 8.87 15.50 3.27
C ARG A 173 7.78 16.52 2.96
N ARG A 174 7.31 16.60 1.70
CA ARG A 174 6.25 17.55 1.32
C ARG A 174 4.91 17.30 2.00
N SER A 175 4.56 16.05 2.28
CA SER A 175 3.27 15.69 2.89
C SER A 175 3.29 15.66 4.41
N LEU A 176 4.39 15.19 5.03
CA LEU A 176 4.46 14.87 6.46
C LEU A 176 5.58 15.62 7.20
N ASP A 177 6.14 16.69 6.63
CA ASP A 177 7.26 17.43 7.26
C ASP A 177 6.93 17.84 8.70
N GLY A 178 7.88 17.59 9.60
CA GLY A 178 7.74 17.86 11.03
C GLY A 178 6.89 16.86 11.85
N ASP A 179 6.11 16.00 11.20
CA ASP A 179 5.22 15.04 11.88
C ASP A 179 5.81 13.62 11.99
N VAL A 180 6.95 13.36 11.35
CA VAL A 180 7.64 12.06 11.32
C VAL A 180 8.99 12.18 12.01
N ASP A 181 9.29 11.24 12.92
CA ASP A 181 10.53 11.30 13.70
C ASP A 181 11.80 11.06 12.82
N TYR A 182 11.67 10.26 11.75
CA TYR A 182 12.77 10.02 10.81
C TYR A 182 12.28 9.61 9.41
N ILE A 183 12.99 10.02 8.38
CA ILE A 183 12.78 9.59 6.99
C ILE A 183 14.04 8.86 6.51
N LEU A 184 13.93 7.55 6.37
CA LEU A 184 14.99 6.69 5.83
C LEU A 184 14.90 6.74 4.29
N ASP A 185 15.85 7.43 3.66
CA ASP A 185 15.87 7.55 2.20
C ASP A 185 16.57 6.35 1.57
N GLY A 186 15.90 5.63 0.70
CA GLY A 186 16.42 4.50 -0.07
C GLY A 186 16.23 4.66 -1.57
N GLY A 187 15.98 5.89 -2.03
CA GLY A 187 15.72 6.19 -3.43
C GLY A 187 14.26 5.99 -3.85
N PRO A 188 13.97 6.08 -5.16
CA PRO A 188 12.62 5.98 -5.71
C PRO A 188 12.08 4.54 -5.67
N CYS A 189 10.75 4.41 -5.49
CA CYS A 189 10.04 3.14 -5.56
C CYS A 189 9.94 2.63 -7.00
N GLN A 190 10.16 1.33 -7.20
CA GLN A 190 10.25 0.73 -8.54
C GLN A 190 8.89 0.35 -9.13
N VAL A 191 7.93 -0.09 -8.30
CA VAL A 191 6.57 -0.49 -8.72
C VAL A 191 5.64 0.72 -8.82
N GLY A 192 5.81 1.70 -7.94
CA GLY A 192 5.17 3.02 -7.98
C GLY A 192 3.69 3.07 -7.55
N ILE A 193 3.03 1.94 -7.42
CA ILE A 193 1.66 1.81 -6.88
C ILE A 193 1.64 0.78 -5.75
N GLU A 194 0.58 0.78 -4.94
CA GLU A 194 0.46 -0.10 -3.78
C GLU A 194 0.36 -1.57 -4.16
N SER A 195 0.60 -2.43 -3.16
CA SER A 195 0.50 -3.88 -3.26
C SER A 195 -0.90 -4.36 -3.65
N THR A 196 -0.96 -5.47 -4.35
CA THR A 196 -2.16 -6.29 -4.49
C THR A 196 -2.56 -6.83 -3.13
N VAL A 197 -3.85 -6.75 -2.77
CA VAL A 197 -4.37 -7.25 -1.49
C VAL A 197 -5.35 -8.38 -1.76
N LEU A 198 -5.00 -9.59 -1.29
CA LEU A 198 -5.78 -10.80 -1.45
C LEU A 198 -6.22 -11.32 -0.07
N SER A 199 -7.52 -11.48 0.12
CA SER A 199 -8.07 -12.12 1.32
C SER A 199 -8.13 -13.63 1.14
N LEU A 200 -7.58 -14.32 2.14
CA LEU A 200 -7.64 -15.77 2.29
C LEU A 200 -8.51 -16.19 3.50
N SER A 201 -9.31 -15.26 4.03
CA SER A 201 -10.19 -15.51 5.18
C SER A 201 -11.47 -16.26 4.83
N GLY A 202 -11.73 -16.47 3.54
CA GLY A 202 -12.89 -17.19 3.01
C GLY A 202 -12.55 -18.07 1.82
N SER A 203 -13.53 -18.73 1.24
CA SER A 203 -13.41 -19.52 0.01
C SER A 203 -14.57 -19.16 -0.93
N PRO A 204 -14.31 -18.77 -2.18
CA PRO A 204 -12.98 -18.61 -2.79
C PRO A 204 -12.19 -17.44 -2.18
N PRO A 205 -10.83 -17.36 -2.42
CA PRO A 205 -10.04 -16.16 -2.13
C PRO A 205 -10.60 -14.92 -2.83
N VAL A 206 -10.49 -13.74 -2.19
CA VAL A 206 -11.09 -12.50 -2.69
C VAL A 206 -10.02 -11.44 -2.92
N LEU A 207 -9.93 -10.93 -4.16
CA LEU A 207 -9.12 -9.75 -4.48
C LEU A 207 -9.81 -8.52 -3.88
N LEU A 208 -9.19 -7.94 -2.83
CA LEU A 208 -9.68 -6.74 -2.16
C LEU A 208 -9.21 -5.47 -2.84
N ARG A 209 -8.00 -5.48 -3.39
CA ARG A 209 -7.41 -4.33 -4.08
C ARG A 209 -6.45 -4.81 -5.16
N PRO A 210 -6.63 -4.41 -6.43
CA PRO A 210 -5.62 -4.65 -7.46
C PRO A 210 -4.36 -3.80 -7.17
N GLY A 211 -3.18 -4.30 -7.57
CA GLY A 211 -1.90 -3.65 -7.28
C GLY A 211 -0.76 -4.23 -8.11
N GLY A 212 0.46 -4.22 -7.56
CA GLY A 212 1.68 -4.60 -8.28
C GLY A 212 1.75 -6.04 -8.81
N ILE A 213 0.90 -6.96 -8.32
CA ILE A 213 0.76 -8.32 -8.90
C ILE A 213 -0.58 -8.38 -9.65
N PRO A 214 -0.59 -8.67 -10.96
CA PRO A 214 -1.82 -8.85 -11.73
C PRO A 214 -2.67 -10.01 -11.20
N ARG A 215 -4.00 -9.87 -11.29
CA ARG A 215 -4.96 -10.92 -10.94
C ARG A 215 -4.67 -12.23 -11.66
N THR A 216 -4.37 -12.16 -12.94
CA THR A 216 -4.09 -13.33 -13.81
C THR A 216 -2.90 -14.16 -13.32
N GLU A 217 -1.86 -13.54 -12.75
CA GLU A 217 -0.73 -14.27 -12.17
C GLU A 217 -1.13 -15.03 -10.90
N ILE A 218 -2.00 -14.43 -10.08
CA ILE A 218 -2.53 -15.09 -8.88
C ILE A 218 -3.40 -16.29 -9.29
N GLU A 219 -4.32 -16.06 -10.23
CA GLU A 219 -5.24 -17.11 -10.72
C GLU A 219 -4.49 -18.27 -11.40
N SER A 220 -3.40 -18.00 -12.10
CA SER A 220 -2.56 -19.05 -12.69
C SER A 220 -1.92 -19.97 -11.63
N LEU A 221 -1.70 -19.47 -10.41
CA LEU A 221 -1.08 -20.23 -9.33
C LEU A 221 -2.12 -20.98 -8.47
N ILE A 222 -3.24 -20.36 -8.12
CA ILE A 222 -4.19 -20.91 -7.13
C ILE A 222 -5.59 -21.18 -7.67
N GLY A 223 -5.85 -20.92 -8.96
CA GLY A 223 -7.18 -20.99 -9.57
C GLY A 223 -7.97 -19.68 -9.43
N PRO A 224 -9.23 -19.68 -9.89
CA PRO A 224 -10.07 -18.49 -9.91
C PRO A 224 -10.24 -17.85 -8.54
N ILE A 225 -10.23 -16.50 -8.51
CA ILE A 225 -10.48 -15.70 -7.31
C ILE A 225 -11.68 -14.77 -7.54
N ALA A 226 -12.41 -14.47 -6.46
CA ALA A 226 -13.49 -13.48 -6.50
C ALA A 226 -12.90 -12.06 -6.43
N THR A 227 -13.67 -11.08 -6.88
CA THR A 227 -13.39 -9.65 -6.68
C THR A 227 -14.36 -9.10 -5.64
N ALA A 228 -13.88 -8.32 -4.68
CA ALA A 228 -14.75 -7.65 -3.74
C ALA A 228 -15.64 -6.65 -4.49
N ALA A 229 -16.94 -6.64 -4.18
CA ALA A 229 -17.80 -5.53 -4.54
C ALA A 229 -17.30 -4.27 -3.81
N ASP A 230 -17.34 -3.09 -4.47
CA ASP A 230 -16.97 -1.83 -3.82
C ASP A 230 -17.87 -1.60 -2.59
N PRO A 231 -17.34 -1.61 -1.37
CA PRO A 231 -18.16 -1.39 -0.18
C PRO A 231 -18.55 0.09 -0.14
N ALA A 232 -19.83 0.37 -0.36
CA ALA A 232 -20.35 1.73 -0.33
C ALA A 232 -20.30 2.37 1.08
N THR A 233 -20.30 1.56 2.14
CA THR A 233 -20.29 2.04 3.55
C THR A 233 -19.75 0.97 4.51
N GLY A 234 -19.07 1.38 5.59
CA GLY A 234 -18.64 0.50 6.67
C GLY A 234 -17.12 0.35 6.82
N PRO A 235 -16.65 -0.50 7.77
CA PRO A 235 -15.24 -0.81 7.91
C PRO A 235 -14.71 -1.51 6.66
N HIS A 236 -13.70 -0.93 6.03
CA HIS A 236 -13.10 -1.53 4.83
C HIS A 236 -12.19 -2.69 5.25
N PRO A 237 -12.27 -3.88 4.60
CA PRO A 237 -11.45 -5.03 4.93
C PRO A 237 -9.96 -4.86 4.57
N ALA A 238 -9.61 -3.81 3.83
CA ALA A 238 -8.23 -3.49 3.44
C ALA A 238 -8.01 -1.97 3.31
N PRO A 239 -6.73 -1.50 3.38
CA PRO A 239 -6.39 -0.10 3.13
C PRO A 239 -6.62 0.30 1.66
N GLY A 240 -6.99 1.58 1.41
CA GLY A 240 -7.12 2.14 0.05
C GLY A 240 -8.44 1.84 -0.65
N LEU A 241 -9.45 1.34 0.07
CA LEU A 241 -10.79 1.10 -0.48
C LEU A 241 -11.75 2.30 -0.33
N HIS A 242 -11.28 3.41 0.23
CA HIS A 242 -12.10 4.62 0.34
C HIS A 242 -12.42 5.17 -1.06
N PRO A 243 -13.67 5.60 -1.34
CA PRO A 243 -14.08 6.09 -2.66
C PRO A 243 -13.19 7.20 -3.22
N ARG A 244 -12.79 8.17 -2.38
CA ARG A 244 -11.81 9.20 -2.73
C ARG A 244 -10.49 8.91 -2.04
N HIS A 245 -9.49 8.54 -2.83
CA HIS A 245 -8.13 8.24 -2.37
C HIS A 245 -7.14 8.50 -3.51
N TYR A 246 -5.85 8.72 -3.19
CA TYR A 246 -4.82 8.95 -4.20
C TYR A 246 -5.05 10.22 -5.04
N SER A 247 -5.68 11.23 -4.44
CA SER A 247 -6.09 12.44 -5.16
C SER A 247 -4.99 13.51 -5.11
N PRO A 248 -4.62 14.11 -6.27
CA PRO A 248 -3.87 15.35 -6.28
C PRO A 248 -4.74 16.51 -5.74
N ARG A 249 -4.10 17.62 -5.39
CA ARG A 249 -4.81 18.86 -5.01
C ARG A 249 -5.48 19.51 -6.23
N THR A 250 -4.77 19.47 -7.37
CA THR A 250 -5.29 19.89 -8.67
C THR A 250 -6.37 18.93 -9.14
N THR A 251 -7.48 19.44 -9.64
CA THR A 251 -8.61 18.62 -10.10
C THR A 251 -8.19 17.66 -11.21
N LEU A 252 -8.37 16.35 -10.97
CA LEU A 252 -8.03 15.27 -11.90
C LEU A 252 -9.27 14.84 -12.68
N TYR A 253 -9.18 14.86 -14.01
CA TYR A 253 -10.22 14.39 -14.92
C TYR A 253 -9.76 13.15 -15.68
N LEU A 254 -10.68 12.20 -15.89
CA LEU A 254 -10.46 11.07 -16.77
C LEU A 254 -10.96 11.47 -18.17
N ALA A 255 -10.01 11.61 -19.11
CA ALA A 255 -10.31 12.04 -20.48
C ALA A 255 -10.75 10.85 -21.33
N SER A 256 -12.03 10.76 -21.63
CA SER A 256 -12.54 9.81 -22.60
C SER A 256 -12.39 10.40 -24.02
N ASN A 257 -11.68 9.71 -24.90
CA ASN A 257 -11.44 10.15 -26.30
C ASN A 257 -10.83 11.55 -26.42
N GLY A 258 -9.92 11.91 -25.49
CA GLY A 258 -9.22 13.20 -25.52
C GLY A 258 -10.05 14.41 -25.12
N LYS A 259 -11.30 14.23 -24.63
CA LYS A 259 -12.16 15.33 -24.16
C LYS A 259 -11.55 16.00 -22.94
N LEU A 260 -11.40 17.33 -23.01
CA LEU A 260 -10.78 18.16 -21.98
C LEU A 260 -11.78 19.13 -21.36
N PRO A 261 -11.52 19.66 -20.14
CA PRO A 261 -12.26 20.80 -19.60
C PRO A 261 -12.20 22.01 -20.54
N ASP A 262 -13.32 22.74 -20.62
CA ASP A 262 -13.46 23.86 -21.55
C ASP A 262 -12.67 25.10 -21.11
N GLN A 263 -12.38 25.24 -19.81
CA GLN A 263 -11.76 26.43 -19.21
C GLN A 263 -10.55 26.09 -18.36
N GLY A 264 -9.66 27.05 -18.20
CA GLY A 264 -8.47 26.98 -17.36
C GLY A 264 -7.27 26.39 -18.09
N GLU A 265 -6.09 26.74 -17.60
CA GLU A 265 -4.81 26.17 -18.06
C GLU A 265 -4.61 24.82 -17.43
N GLY A 266 -4.40 23.80 -18.25
CA GLY A 266 -4.26 22.41 -17.78
C GLY A 266 -3.14 21.65 -18.42
N ILE A 267 -2.91 20.43 -17.91
CA ILE A 267 -1.95 19.49 -18.46
C ILE A 267 -2.63 18.16 -18.82
N TYR A 268 -2.26 17.62 -19.96
CA TYR A 268 -2.75 16.35 -20.46
C TYR A 268 -1.70 15.24 -20.31
N LEU A 269 -2.01 14.24 -19.53
CA LEU A 269 -1.17 13.04 -19.38
C LEU A 269 -1.54 12.05 -20.49
N GLN A 270 -0.79 12.09 -21.60
CA GLN A 270 -1.08 11.34 -22.81
C GLN A 270 -0.55 9.90 -22.68
N HIS A 271 -1.39 8.93 -22.98
CA HIS A 271 -0.99 7.53 -23.18
C HIS A 271 -0.91 7.20 -24.68
N GLN A 272 -2.04 7.08 -25.35
CA GLN A 272 -2.12 6.72 -26.78
C GLN A 272 -2.88 7.75 -27.63
N HIS A 273 -3.88 8.43 -27.04
CA HIS A 273 -4.74 9.35 -27.78
C HIS A 273 -4.28 10.79 -27.59
N PRO A 274 -4.18 11.58 -28.67
CA PRO A 274 -3.88 12.99 -28.55
C PRO A 274 -5.06 13.75 -27.91
N PRO A 275 -4.80 14.90 -27.27
CA PRO A 275 -5.87 15.74 -26.76
C PRO A 275 -6.71 16.33 -27.90
N SER A 276 -7.96 16.71 -27.60
CA SER A 276 -8.88 17.37 -28.55
C SER A 276 -8.46 18.79 -28.93
N ARG A 277 -7.50 19.38 -28.23
CA ARG A 277 -6.96 20.74 -28.44
C ARG A 277 -5.45 20.69 -28.59
N ALA A 278 -4.91 21.49 -29.48
CA ALA A 278 -3.47 21.51 -29.79
C ALA A 278 -2.66 22.45 -28.85
N ASP A 279 -3.32 23.36 -28.15
CA ASP A 279 -2.74 24.39 -27.27
C ASP A 279 -2.55 23.94 -25.81
N ILE A 280 -2.51 22.65 -25.58
CA ILE A 280 -2.41 22.06 -24.24
C ILE A 280 -1.00 21.56 -23.97
N THR A 281 -0.52 21.78 -22.74
CA THR A 281 0.71 21.15 -22.25
C THR A 281 0.52 19.64 -22.17
N ILE A 282 1.40 18.88 -22.82
CA ILE A 282 1.33 17.41 -22.88
C ILE A 282 2.49 16.81 -22.10
N ARG A 283 2.19 15.85 -21.26
CA ARG A 283 3.16 14.94 -20.64
C ARG A 283 2.93 13.52 -21.13
N GLN A 284 3.90 12.96 -21.84
CA GLN A 284 3.80 11.59 -22.33
C GLN A 284 3.97 10.61 -21.16
N MET A 285 3.05 9.63 -21.08
CA MET A 285 3.09 8.53 -20.12
C MET A 285 3.66 7.27 -20.79
N PRO A 286 4.31 6.37 -20.01
CA PRO A 286 4.80 5.08 -20.51
C PRO A 286 3.69 4.24 -21.13
N LEU A 287 4.01 3.53 -22.23
CA LEU A 287 3.03 2.74 -22.98
C LEU A 287 2.72 1.38 -22.32
N LEU A 288 3.62 0.82 -21.53
CA LEU A 288 3.43 -0.46 -20.85
C LEU A 288 2.87 -0.27 -19.45
N ALA A 289 1.95 -1.12 -19.02
CA ALA A 289 1.25 -1.02 -17.74
C ALA A 289 2.20 -0.91 -16.54
N ALA A 290 3.25 -1.72 -16.48
CA ALA A 290 4.24 -1.67 -15.39
C ALA A 290 5.00 -0.34 -15.35
N GLY A 291 5.43 0.17 -16.50
CA GLY A 291 6.11 1.47 -16.61
C GLY A 291 5.18 2.63 -16.25
N TYR A 292 3.92 2.56 -16.68
CA TYR A 292 2.89 3.55 -16.35
C TYR A 292 2.63 3.58 -14.84
N ALA A 293 2.44 2.42 -14.22
CA ALA A 293 2.25 2.30 -12.78
C ALA A 293 3.43 2.89 -11.99
N ALA A 294 4.66 2.58 -12.40
CA ALA A 294 5.87 3.10 -11.77
C ALA A 294 6.00 4.63 -11.87
N ALA A 295 5.52 5.22 -12.98
CA ALA A 295 5.59 6.67 -13.23
C ALA A 295 4.38 7.45 -12.65
N LEU A 296 3.25 6.80 -12.40
CA LEU A 296 1.97 7.47 -12.15
C LEU A 296 2.04 8.50 -11.02
N TYR A 297 2.43 8.11 -9.82
CA TYR A 297 2.47 9.03 -8.69
C TYR A 297 3.60 10.06 -8.80
N GLU A 298 4.75 9.69 -9.35
CA GLU A 298 5.84 10.64 -9.60
C GLU A 298 5.38 11.77 -10.54
N VAL A 299 4.72 11.42 -11.64
CA VAL A 299 4.17 12.40 -12.59
C VAL A 299 3.08 13.23 -11.93
N LEU A 300 2.13 12.60 -11.22
CA LEU A 300 1.07 13.34 -10.52
C LEU A 300 1.62 14.30 -9.47
N HIS A 301 2.62 13.90 -8.66
CA HIS A 301 3.29 14.80 -7.71
C HIS A 301 3.98 15.97 -8.40
N HIS A 302 4.60 15.73 -9.56
CA HIS A 302 5.29 16.76 -10.32
C HIS A 302 4.29 17.78 -10.88
N VAL A 303 3.21 17.32 -11.52
CA VAL A 303 2.23 18.21 -12.13
C VAL A 303 1.34 18.91 -11.09
N ASP A 304 1.05 18.26 -9.96
CA ASP A 304 0.30 18.86 -8.84
C ASP A 304 1.07 19.99 -8.13
N ALA A 305 2.40 20.01 -8.27
CA ALA A 305 3.23 21.12 -7.80
C ALA A 305 3.28 22.30 -8.79
N GLY A 306 2.78 22.12 -10.01
CA GLY A 306 2.64 23.16 -11.01
C GLY A 306 1.42 24.06 -10.77
N ASN A 307 1.28 25.08 -11.61
CA ASN A 307 0.17 26.05 -11.54
C ASN A 307 -0.98 25.69 -12.49
N TYR A 308 -1.28 24.41 -12.65
CA TYR A 308 -2.39 23.96 -13.50
C TYR A 308 -3.72 24.04 -12.77
N SER A 309 -4.77 24.46 -13.48
CA SER A 309 -6.15 24.46 -12.99
C SER A 309 -6.74 23.05 -12.97
N TRP A 310 -6.26 22.17 -13.86
CA TRP A 310 -6.70 20.79 -13.96
C TRP A 310 -5.62 19.88 -14.58
N ILE A 311 -5.76 18.61 -14.30
CA ILE A 311 -4.98 17.51 -14.88
C ILE A 311 -5.97 16.62 -15.61
N ALA A 312 -5.77 16.35 -16.90
CA ALA A 312 -6.56 15.37 -17.64
C ALA A 312 -5.70 14.17 -18.01
N VAL A 313 -6.22 12.96 -17.81
CA VAL A 313 -5.51 11.71 -18.05
C VAL A 313 -6.14 10.95 -19.19
N ASP A 314 -5.37 10.67 -20.24
CA ASP A 314 -5.76 9.73 -21.29
C ASP A 314 -5.85 8.32 -20.68
N LEU A 315 -7.05 7.74 -20.72
CA LEU A 315 -7.28 6.43 -20.11
C LEU A 315 -6.52 5.34 -20.85
N PRO A 316 -5.70 4.54 -20.14
CA PRO A 316 -5.03 3.40 -20.74
C PRO A 316 -6.03 2.29 -21.10
N PRO A 317 -5.62 1.25 -21.86
CA PRO A 317 -6.49 0.14 -22.26
C PRO A 317 -7.19 -0.53 -21.09
N ASN A 318 -8.46 -0.92 -21.25
CA ASN A 318 -9.23 -1.62 -20.24
C ASN A 318 -8.98 -3.14 -20.32
N THR A 319 -7.77 -3.56 -19.95
CA THR A 319 -7.35 -4.97 -19.90
C THR A 319 -6.87 -5.33 -18.49
N PRO A 320 -6.78 -6.63 -18.13
CA PRO A 320 -6.40 -7.06 -16.77
C PRO A 320 -5.10 -6.46 -16.25
N ASP A 321 -4.10 -6.24 -17.11
CA ASP A 321 -2.80 -5.67 -16.71
C ASP A 321 -2.91 -4.21 -16.25
N TRP A 322 -3.97 -3.51 -16.62
CA TRP A 322 -4.23 -2.12 -16.29
C TRP A 322 -5.18 -1.93 -15.11
N GLU A 323 -5.73 -3.02 -14.55
CA GLU A 323 -6.75 -2.97 -13.49
C GLU A 323 -6.30 -2.10 -12.30
N ALA A 324 -5.05 -2.24 -11.87
CA ALA A 324 -4.49 -1.46 -10.76
C ALA A 324 -4.36 0.04 -11.10
N VAL A 325 -3.94 0.37 -12.31
CA VAL A 325 -3.84 1.76 -12.77
C VAL A 325 -5.23 2.40 -12.84
N HIS A 326 -6.20 1.69 -13.42
CA HIS A 326 -7.60 2.16 -13.49
C HIS A 326 -8.20 2.39 -12.11
N ASP A 327 -7.95 1.49 -11.13
CA ASP A 327 -8.42 1.67 -9.75
C ASP A 327 -7.87 2.98 -9.15
N ARG A 328 -6.56 3.25 -9.33
CA ARG A 328 -5.92 4.47 -8.80
C ARG A 328 -6.45 5.74 -9.48
N LEU A 329 -6.59 5.73 -10.79
CA LEU A 329 -7.11 6.86 -11.56
C LEU A 329 -8.56 7.18 -11.19
N ARG A 330 -9.44 6.16 -11.08
CA ARG A 330 -10.84 6.36 -10.68
C ARG A 330 -10.96 6.95 -9.28
N ARG A 331 -10.20 6.43 -8.29
CA ARG A 331 -10.23 6.93 -6.91
C ARG A 331 -9.59 8.31 -6.76
N GLY A 332 -8.64 8.67 -7.63
CA GLY A 332 -7.98 9.98 -7.65
C GLY A 332 -8.77 11.04 -8.38
N ALA A 333 -9.66 10.65 -9.27
CA ALA A 333 -10.43 11.58 -10.09
C ALA A 333 -11.51 12.31 -9.29
N SER A 334 -11.75 13.58 -9.68
CA SER A 334 -12.83 14.41 -9.11
C SER A 334 -14.17 14.16 -9.77
N ASN A 335 -14.15 13.51 -10.94
CA ASN A 335 -15.34 13.07 -11.68
C ASN A 335 -15.07 11.65 -12.21
N PRO A 336 -15.49 10.62 -11.47
CA PRO A 336 -15.28 9.21 -11.83
C PRO A 336 -16.11 8.78 -13.04
#